data_d70c660abda135a7b39686af34f2c59c
#
_entry.id   d70c660abda135a7b39686af34f2c59c
#
_cell.length_a   1.000
_cell.length_b   1.000
_cell.length_c   1.000
_cell.angle_alpha   90.00
_cell.angle_beta   90.00
_cell.angle_gamma   90.00
#
_symmetry.space_group_name_H-M   'P 1'
#
loop_
_entity.id
_entity.type
_entity.pdbx_description
1 polymer ?
#
loop_
_entity_poly.entity_id
_entity_poly.type
_entity_poly.pdbx_seq_one_letter_code
_entity_poly.pdbx_strand_id
1 'polypeptide(L)'
;VYFHKLNILTSEYHRKALRRARELASSDRLEISDAIRGMLLSSDLEPSGYLSIDDSVVSSAISSWRDSEDQELRFWVDRILSRDSFHKRIRIPGLTSEHVERCMIAISAEISSAGYDPVRDLILARVDNVGYRPYQGGIRLVDGKDIADISSVAAAITETVHDTMVFVPSDVRNACEEVIKTTLNL
;
A
#
# COMPACT_ATOMS: atom_id res chain seq x y z
N VAL A 1 -12.44 -6.21 -7.56
CA VAL A 1 -11.29 -6.03 -8.45
C VAL A 1 -10.27 -5.10 -7.81
N TYR A 2 -10.67 -3.92 -7.28
CA TYR A 2 -9.74 -2.91 -6.72
C TYR A 2 -8.97 -3.39 -5.49
N PHE A 3 -9.54 -4.26 -4.66
CA PHE A 3 -8.92 -4.81 -3.45
C PHE A 3 -8.19 -6.15 -3.68
N HIS A 4 -7.80 -6.43 -4.92
CA HIS A 4 -6.99 -7.60 -5.19
C HIS A 4 -5.59 -7.41 -4.57
N LYS A 5 -5.09 -8.47 -3.91
CA LYS A 5 -3.79 -8.46 -3.20
C LYS A 5 -2.62 -7.90 -4.02
N LEU A 6 -2.61 -8.14 -5.34
CA LEU A 6 -1.55 -7.63 -6.22
C LEU A 6 -1.64 -6.12 -6.41
N ASN A 7 -2.85 -5.57 -6.56
CA ASN A 7 -3.01 -4.12 -6.70
C ASN A 7 -2.55 -3.40 -5.43
N ILE A 8 -2.91 -3.95 -4.26
CA ILE A 8 -2.51 -3.40 -2.96
C ILE A 8 -1.00 -3.47 -2.80
N LEU A 9 -0.39 -4.63 -3.10
CA LEU A 9 1.05 -4.80 -3.02
C LEU A 9 1.79 -3.83 -3.97
N THR A 10 1.33 -3.72 -5.22
CA THR A 10 1.92 -2.81 -6.20
C THR A 10 1.77 -1.35 -5.76
N SER A 11 0.63 -0.96 -5.19
CA SER A 11 0.44 0.38 -4.62
C SER A 11 1.41 0.65 -3.47
N GLU A 12 1.70 -0.34 -2.63
CA GLU A 12 2.70 -0.20 -1.56
C GLU A 12 4.13 -0.04 -2.12
N TYR A 13 4.47 -0.75 -3.20
CA TYR A 13 5.76 -0.55 -3.87
C TYR A 13 5.89 0.88 -4.42
N HIS A 14 4.87 1.38 -5.12
CA HIS A 14 4.86 2.75 -5.61
C HIS A 14 4.99 3.76 -4.47
N ARG A 15 4.23 3.55 -3.39
CA ARG A 15 4.28 4.44 -2.22
C ARG A 15 5.68 4.49 -1.58
N LYS A 16 6.35 3.33 -1.45
CA LYS A 16 7.71 3.25 -0.91
C LYS A 16 8.74 3.88 -1.87
N ALA A 17 8.64 3.61 -3.17
CA ALA A 17 9.52 4.22 -4.17
C ALA A 17 9.37 5.75 -4.21
N LEU A 18 8.15 6.27 -4.24
CA LEU A 18 7.90 7.71 -4.26
C LEU A 18 8.34 8.39 -2.97
N ARG A 19 8.16 7.74 -1.80
CA ARG A 19 8.67 8.26 -0.53
C ARG A 19 10.18 8.37 -0.57
N ARG A 20 10.88 7.31 -1.01
CA ARG A 20 12.33 7.32 -1.10
C ARG A 20 12.84 8.36 -2.10
N ALA A 21 12.21 8.46 -3.25
CA ALA A 21 12.51 9.49 -4.25
C ALA A 21 12.34 10.91 -3.69
N ARG A 22 11.29 11.15 -2.89
CA ARG A 22 11.08 12.43 -2.19
C ARG A 22 12.21 12.76 -1.23
N GLU A 23 12.66 11.80 -0.40
CA GLU A 23 13.77 11.97 0.54
C GLU A 23 15.07 12.32 -0.18
N LEU A 24 15.36 11.61 -1.27
CA LEU A 24 16.55 11.86 -2.08
C LEU A 24 16.49 13.21 -2.81
N ALA A 25 15.34 13.54 -3.39
CA ALA A 25 15.15 14.80 -4.09
C ALA A 25 15.20 16.00 -3.14
N SER A 26 14.70 15.87 -1.91
CA SER A 26 14.79 16.95 -0.90
C SER A 26 16.21 17.23 -0.43
N SER A 27 17.14 16.31 -0.65
CA SER A 27 18.58 16.44 -0.34
C SER A 27 19.47 16.55 -1.59
N ASP A 28 18.86 16.86 -2.75
CA ASP A 28 19.53 17.00 -4.06
C ASP A 28 20.36 15.75 -4.47
N ARG A 29 19.95 14.57 -4.01
CA ARG A 29 20.61 13.29 -4.30
C ARG A 29 19.92 12.49 -5.41
N LEU A 30 18.82 13.01 -5.97
CA LEU A 30 18.10 12.42 -7.08
C LEU A 30 17.71 13.51 -8.07
N GLU A 31 18.15 13.36 -9.32
CA GLU A 31 17.70 14.22 -10.40
C GLU A 31 16.29 13.84 -10.82
N ILE A 32 15.39 14.82 -10.82
CA ILE A 32 13.98 14.66 -11.16
C ILE A 32 13.52 15.84 -12.02
N SER A 33 12.55 15.59 -12.91
CA SER A 33 11.94 16.65 -13.72
C SER A 33 11.15 17.64 -12.85
N ASP A 34 10.92 18.85 -13.36
CA ASP A 34 10.16 19.89 -12.65
C ASP A 34 8.74 19.43 -12.27
N ALA A 35 8.07 18.70 -13.17
CA ALA A 35 6.75 18.15 -12.90
C ALA A 35 6.77 17.18 -11.70
N ILE A 36 7.74 16.26 -11.67
CA ILE A 36 7.92 15.30 -10.56
C ILE A 36 8.39 16.03 -9.29
N ARG A 37 9.23 17.04 -9.40
CA ARG A 37 9.66 17.89 -8.28
C ARG A 37 8.47 18.58 -7.63
N GLY A 38 7.59 19.18 -8.44
CA GLY A 38 6.34 19.76 -7.96
C GLY A 38 5.46 18.74 -7.21
N MET A 39 5.26 17.57 -7.79
CA MET A 39 4.46 16.49 -7.18
C MET A 39 5.04 16.00 -5.85
N LEU A 40 6.37 15.82 -5.76
CA LEU A 40 7.00 15.22 -4.59
C LEU A 40 7.26 16.22 -3.46
N LEU A 41 7.63 17.47 -3.78
CA LEU A 41 8.18 18.41 -2.81
C LEU A 41 7.27 19.60 -2.53
N SER A 42 6.35 19.97 -3.44
CA SER A 42 5.46 21.10 -3.22
C SER A 42 4.32 20.73 -2.26
N SER A 43 4.00 21.65 -1.34
CA SER A 43 2.79 21.57 -0.52
C SER A 43 1.58 22.18 -1.20
N ASP A 44 1.81 22.99 -2.25
CA ASP A 44 0.78 23.75 -2.95
C ASP A 44 1.13 23.76 -4.45
N LEU A 45 0.62 22.76 -5.16
CA LEU A 45 0.87 22.61 -6.58
C LEU A 45 -0.16 23.42 -7.36
N GLU A 46 0.32 24.38 -8.16
CA GLU A 46 -0.54 25.15 -9.07
C GLU A 46 -1.35 24.23 -10.01
N PRO A 47 -2.60 24.62 -10.36
CA PRO A 47 -3.46 23.79 -11.21
C PRO A 47 -2.80 23.36 -12.53
N SER A 48 -2.02 24.24 -13.16
CA SER A 48 -1.29 23.92 -14.38
C SER A 48 -0.21 22.86 -14.18
N GLY A 49 0.50 22.92 -13.04
CA GLY A 49 1.47 21.91 -12.64
C GLY A 49 0.81 20.56 -12.36
N TYR A 50 -0.35 20.56 -11.69
CA TYR A 50 -1.13 19.34 -11.46
C TYR A 50 -1.58 18.69 -12.77
N LEU A 51 -2.09 19.47 -13.72
CA LEU A 51 -2.55 18.99 -15.03
C LEU A 51 -1.43 18.47 -15.94
N SER A 52 -0.17 18.81 -15.64
CA SER A 52 1.00 18.29 -16.38
C SER A 52 1.47 16.92 -15.88
N ILE A 53 0.88 16.41 -14.81
CA ILE A 53 1.26 15.12 -14.20
C ILE A 53 0.20 14.09 -14.59
N ASP A 54 0.58 13.15 -15.41
CA ASP A 54 -0.22 12.00 -15.79
C ASP A 54 0.50 10.69 -15.48
N ASP A 55 -0.15 9.57 -15.73
CA ASP A 55 0.41 8.23 -15.50
C ASP A 55 1.70 8.00 -16.31
N SER A 56 1.84 8.64 -17.48
CA SER A 56 3.02 8.48 -18.33
C SER A 56 4.23 9.20 -17.75
N VAL A 57 4.04 10.39 -17.20
CA VAL A 57 5.08 11.17 -16.53
C VAL A 57 5.59 10.42 -15.29
N VAL A 58 4.68 9.90 -14.47
CA VAL A 58 5.03 9.12 -13.28
C VAL A 58 5.73 7.82 -13.66
N SER A 59 5.23 7.08 -14.65
CA SER A 59 5.83 5.83 -15.11
C SER A 59 7.22 6.04 -15.70
N SER A 60 7.41 7.13 -16.45
CA SER A 60 8.72 7.50 -17.01
C SER A 60 9.72 7.83 -15.91
N ALA A 61 9.30 8.59 -14.90
CA ALA A 61 10.14 8.90 -13.75
C ALA A 61 10.56 7.64 -12.98
N ILE A 62 9.61 6.76 -12.67
CA ILE A 62 9.92 5.48 -12.02
C ILE A 62 10.90 4.66 -12.83
N SER A 63 10.71 4.59 -14.15
CA SER A 63 11.61 3.86 -15.06
C SER A 63 13.02 4.44 -15.06
N SER A 64 13.18 5.78 -15.01
CA SER A 64 14.50 6.43 -14.96
C SER A 64 15.25 6.19 -13.65
N TRP A 65 14.55 5.91 -12.56
CA TRP A 65 15.17 5.63 -11.25
C TRP A 65 15.73 4.20 -11.13
N ARG A 66 15.56 3.37 -12.13
CA ARG A 66 16.09 2.00 -12.16
C ARG A 66 17.59 1.96 -11.99
N ASP A 67 18.28 2.96 -12.55
CA ASP A 67 19.74 3.07 -12.51
C ASP A 67 20.23 4.00 -11.39
N SER A 68 19.37 4.35 -10.42
CA SER A 68 19.75 5.16 -9.26
C SER A 68 20.88 4.52 -8.46
N GLU A 69 21.80 5.31 -7.94
CA GLU A 69 22.84 4.84 -7.01
C GLU A 69 22.26 4.38 -5.66
N ASP A 70 21.07 4.86 -5.32
CA ASP A 70 20.39 4.48 -4.07
C ASP A 70 19.80 3.08 -4.16
N GLN A 71 20.34 2.18 -3.35
CA GLN A 71 19.95 0.76 -3.37
C GLN A 71 18.49 0.53 -2.95
N GLU A 72 17.96 1.35 -2.03
CA GLU A 72 16.58 1.22 -1.59
C GLU A 72 15.60 1.66 -2.69
N LEU A 73 15.88 2.80 -3.35
CA LEU A 73 15.06 3.25 -4.48
C LEU A 73 15.06 2.22 -5.60
N ARG A 74 16.25 1.71 -6.00
CA ARG A 74 16.36 0.64 -7.00
C ARG A 74 15.55 -0.59 -6.62
N PHE A 75 15.64 -1.03 -5.36
CA PHE A 75 14.92 -2.20 -4.90
C PHE A 75 13.41 -2.06 -5.17
N TRP A 76 12.81 -0.93 -4.82
CA TRP A 76 11.38 -0.71 -5.04
C TRP A 76 11.02 -0.55 -6.51
N VAL A 77 11.84 0.16 -7.28
CA VAL A 77 11.65 0.35 -8.73
C VAL A 77 11.70 -1.00 -9.45
N ASP A 78 12.67 -1.85 -9.14
CA ASP A 78 12.76 -3.19 -9.72
C ASP A 78 11.52 -4.04 -9.43
N ARG A 79 10.93 -3.95 -8.23
CA ARG A 79 9.67 -4.65 -7.89
C ARG A 79 8.48 -4.14 -8.70
N ILE A 80 8.44 -2.85 -8.99
CA ILE A 80 7.38 -2.25 -9.83
C ILE A 80 7.54 -2.72 -11.29
N LEU A 81 8.74 -2.65 -11.84
CA LEU A 81 9.00 -2.87 -13.26
C LEU A 81 9.05 -4.36 -13.62
N SER A 82 9.66 -5.21 -12.80
CA SER A 82 9.78 -6.64 -13.06
C SER A 82 8.48 -7.41 -12.86
N ARG A 83 7.52 -6.82 -12.13
CA ARG A 83 6.27 -7.50 -11.72
C ARG A 83 6.53 -8.85 -11.02
N ASP A 84 7.69 -8.97 -10.40
CA ASP A 84 8.06 -10.20 -9.76
C ASP A 84 7.24 -10.41 -8.47
N SER A 85 7.13 -11.66 -8.06
CA SER A 85 6.36 -12.04 -6.89
C SER A 85 7.24 -12.19 -5.65
N PHE A 86 8.17 -11.25 -5.44
CA PHE A 86 9.09 -11.29 -4.30
C PHE A 86 8.34 -11.34 -2.97
N HIS A 87 7.30 -10.51 -2.81
CA HIS A 87 6.46 -10.56 -1.62
C HIS A 87 5.20 -11.40 -1.84
N LYS A 88 4.84 -12.20 -0.85
CA LYS A 88 3.61 -12.99 -0.81
C LYS A 88 2.75 -12.60 0.38
N ARG A 89 1.43 -12.54 0.17
CA ARG A 89 0.47 -12.30 1.25
C ARG A 89 0.42 -13.48 2.20
N ILE A 90 0.47 -13.17 3.49
CA ILE A 90 0.06 -14.08 4.56
C ILE A 90 -1.41 -13.79 4.90
N ARG A 91 -2.18 -14.83 5.18
CA ARG A 91 -3.54 -14.70 5.70
C ARG A 91 -3.49 -14.91 7.21
N ILE A 92 -3.97 -13.93 7.95
CA ILE A 92 -4.11 -14.02 9.40
C ILE A 92 -5.62 -13.93 9.70
N PRO A 93 -6.28 -15.05 10.01
CA PRO A 93 -7.72 -15.06 10.31
C PRO A 93 -8.01 -14.35 11.64
N GLY A 94 -9.10 -13.58 11.70
CA GLY A 94 -9.65 -13.05 12.95
C GLY A 94 -8.76 -12.04 13.69
N LEU A 95 -8.01 -11.23 12.95
CA LEU A 95 -7.10 -10.24 13.52
C LEU A 95 -7.84 -9.12 14.27
N THR A 96 -7.67 -9.11 15.59
CA THR A 96 -7.82 -7.87 16.38
C THR A 96 -6.55 -7.02 16.27
N SER A 97 -6.63 -5.73 16.58
CA SER A 97 -5.44 -4.85 16.56
C SER A 97 -4.30 -5.37 17.46
N GLU A 98 -4.63 -5.96 18.59
CA GLU A 98 -3.66 -6.56 19.51
C GLU A 98 -2.98 -7.81 18.89
N HIS A 99 -3.74 -8.66 18.22
CA HIS A 99 -3.20 -9.82 17.52
C HIS A 99 -2.26 -9.41 16.37
N VAL A 100 -2.59 -8.34 15.66
CA VAL A 100 -1.71 -7.80 14.59
C VAL A 100 -0.35 -7.45 15.17
N GLU A 101 -0.31 -6.69 16.26
CA GLU A 101 0.94 -6.21 16.85
C GLU A 101 1.83 -7.36 17.30
N ARG A 102 1.26 -8.33 18.01
CA ARG A 102 1.98 -9.54 18.44
C ARG A 102 2.50 -10.36 17.27
N CYS A 103 1.69 -10.56 16.24
CA CYS A 103 2.10 -11.26 15.02
C CYS A 103 3.20 -10.51 14.28
N MET A 104 3.15 -9.19 14.21
CA MET A 104 4.16 -8.38 13.53
C MET A 104 5.53 -8.49 14.19
N ILE A 105 5.60 -8.55 15.53
CA ILE A 105 6.84 -8.79 16.26
C ILE A 105 7.43 -10.15 15.91
N ALA A 106 6.60 -11.20 15.96
CA ALA A 106 7.04 -12.57 15.67
C ALA A 106 7.48 -12.75 14.20
N ILE A 107 6.73 -12.17 13.24
CA ILE A 107 7.07 -12.17 11.82
C ILE A 107 8.38 -11.41 11.58
N SER A 108 8.57 -10.25 12.22
CA SER A 108 9.80 -9.47 12.10
C SER A 108 11.03 -10.25 12.55
N ALA A 109 10.91 -10.99 13.65
CA ALA A 109 12.00 -11.86 14.14
C ALA A 109 12.32 -12.98 13.14
N GLU A 110 11.29 -13.62 12.57
CA GLU A 110 11.45 -14.68 11.56
C GLU A 110 12.13 -14.18 10.29
N ILE A 111 11.69 -13.02 9.77
CA ILE A 111 12.27 -12.37 8.58
C ILE A 111 13.75 -12.02 8.86
N SER A 112 14.05 -11.47 10.03
CA SER A 112 15.44 -11.15 10.41
C SER A 112 16.32 -12.39 10.50
N SER A 113 15.80 -13.49 11.06
CA SER A 113 16.55 -14.75 11.17
C SER A 113 16.90 -15.35 9.80
N ALA A 114 16.07 -15.08 8.80
CA ALA A 114 16.29 -15.49 7.42
C ALA A 114 17.20 -14.53 6.63
N GLY A 115 17.74 -13.47 7.26
CA GLY A 115 18.66 -12.52 6.64
C GLY A 115 18.01 -11.37 5.87
N TYR A 116 16.71 -11.17 6.03
CA TYR A 116 15.99 -10.04 5.47
C TYR A 116 15.89 -8.87 6.46
N ASP A 117 15.66 -7.67 5.93
CA ASP A 117 15.40 -6.47 6.73
C ASP A 117 13.88 -6.28 6.94
N PRO A 118 13.36 -6.47 8.15
CA PRO A 118 11.92 -6.32 8.41
C PRO A 118 11.38 -4.92 8.08
N VAL A 119 12.19 -3.87 8.17
CA VAL A 119 11.75 -2.49 7.85
C VAL A 119 11.46 -2.36 6.35
N ARG A 120 12.28 -3.00 5.54
CA ARG A 120 12.11 -3.03 4.09
C ARG A 120 11.16 -4.15 3.64
N ASP A 121 11.41 -5.38 4.09
CA ASP A 121 10.86 -6.60 3.51
C ASP A 121 9.56 -7.09 4.17
N LEU A 122 9.07 -6.41 5.22
CA LEU A 122 7.75 -6.63 5.80
C LEU A 122 6.82 -5.49 5.43
N ILE A 123 5.75 -5.81 4.70
CA ILE A 123 4.77 -4.81 4.26
C ILE A 123 3.44 -5.07 4.95
N LEU A 124 2.98 -4.08 5.69
CA LEU A 124 1.66 -4.05 6.31
C LEU A 124 0.78 -3.08 5.52
N ALA A 125 -0.23 -3.58 4.84
CA ALA A 125 -1.21 -2.78 4.14
C ALA A 125 -2.57 -2.87 4.86
N ARG A 126 -3.09 -1.71 5.27
CA ARG A 126 -4.46 -1.57 5.81
C ARG A 126 -5.37 -1.15 4.68
N VAL A 127 -6.47 -1.85 4.53
CA VAL A 127 -7.46 -1.60 3.49
C VAL A 127 -8.79 -1.37 4.16
N ASP A 128 -9.27 -0.15 4.07
CA ASP A 128 -10.59 0.22 4.54
C ASP A 128 -11.54 0.28 3.34
N ASN A 129 -12.54 -0.57 3.35
CA ASN A 129 -13.56 -0.59 2.31
C ASN A 129 -14.90 -0.14 2.88
N VAL A 130 -15.39 0.99 2.38
CA VAL A 130 -16.75 1.46 2.61
C VAL A 130 -17.49 1.35 1.30
N GLY A 131 -18.41 0.40 1.18
CA GLY A 131 -19.16 0.16 -0.04
C GLY A 131 -20.10 1.30 -0.39
N TYR A 132 -20.69 1.94 0.62
CA TYR A 132 -21.63 3.05 0.46
C TYR A 132 -21.54 4.01 1.65
N ARG A 133 -21.58 5.31 1.39
CA ARG A 133 -21.59 6.36 2.41
C ARG A 133 -22.89 7.14 2.35
N PRO A 134 -23.87 6.85 3.23
CA PRO A 134 -25.11 7.59 3.29
C PRO A 134 -24.86 9.07 3.54
N TYR A 135 -25.66 9.94 2.91
CA TYR A 135 -25.63 11.41 3.08
C TYR A 135 -24.31 12.12 2.70
N GLN A 136 -23.27 11.38 2.38
CA GLN A 136 -21.96 11.91 1.96
C GLN A 136 -21.68 11.56 0.49
N GLY A 137 -22.48 12.11 -0.44
CA GLY A 137 -22.42 11.75 -1.86
C GLY A 137 -23.21 10.50 -2.23
N GLY A 138 -24.06 10.00 -1.33
CA GLY A 138 -24.97 8.90 -1.55
C GLY A 138 -26.19 9.27 -2.41
N ILE A 139 -27.02 8.27 -2.72
CA ILE A 139 -28.24 8.45 -3.54
C ILE A 139 -29.35 8.97 -2.66
N ARG A 140 -29.74 10.24 -2.86
CA ARG A 140 -30.86 10.85 -2.17
C ARG A 140 -32.17 10.63 -2.91
N LEU A 141 -33.20 10.31 -2.16
CA LEU A 141 -34.56 10.17 -2.66
C LEU A 141 -35.28 11.53 -2.68
N VAL A 142 -36.41 11.58 -3.36
CA VAL A 142 -37.21 12.81 -3.51
C VAL A 142 -37.69 13.36 -2.17
N ASP A 143 -37.93 12.48 -1.19
CA ASP A 143 -38.32 12.84 0.18
C ASP A 143 -37.14 13.25 1.09
N GLY A 144 -35.93 13.32 0.53
CA GLY A 144 -34.71 13.73 1.23
C GLY A 144 -34.00 12.62 2.00
N LYS A 145 -34.55 11.40 2.04
CA LYS A 145 -33.91 10.24 2.66
C LYS A 145 -32.78 9.70 1.78
N ASP A 146 -31.90 8.95 2.40
CA ASP A 146 -30.87 8.19 1.66
C ASP A 146 -31.43 6.83 1.24
N ILE A 147 -30.94 6.26 0.15
CA ILE A 147 -31.35 4.95 -0.31
C ILE A 147 -31.07 3.85 0.73
N ALA A 148 -30.08 4.02 1.58
CA ALA A 148 -29.76 3.11 2.67
C ALA A 148 -30.88 3.01 3.72
N ASP A 149 -31.74 4.06 3.82
CA ASP A 149 -32.87 4.04 4.76
C ASP A 149 -34.02 3.13 4.33
N ILE A 150 -34.10 2.78 3.03
CA ILE A 150 -35.18 1.98 2.46
C ILE A 150 -34.69 0.69 1.80
N SER A 151 -33.42 0.59 1.47
CA SER A 151 -32.84 -0.60 0.83
C SER A 151 -31.93 -1.34 1.79
N SER A 152 -32.33 -2.57 2.16
CA SER A 152 -31.52 -3.46 2.98
C SER A 152 -30.16 -3.80 2.34
N VAL A 153 -30.10 -3.84 1.01
CA VAL A 153 -28.85 -4.07 0.27
C VAL A 153 -27.92 -2.86 0.41
N ALA A 154 -28.43 -1.63 0.23
CA ALA A 154 -27.65 -0.43 0.42
C ALA A 154 -27.21 -0.28 1.89
N ALA A 155 -28.08 -0.56 2.86
CA ALA A 155 -27.77 -0.57 4.28
C ALA A 155 -26.66 -1.56 4.63
N ALA A 156 -26.67 -2.78 4.06
CA ALA A 156 -25.68 -3.82 4.31
C ALA A 156 -24.26 -3.46 3.84
N ILE A 157 -24.12 -2.53 2.91
CA ILE A 157 -22.79 -2.10 2.40
C ILE A 157 -22.30 -0.78 2.98
N THR A 158 -23.00 -0.25 4.01
CA THR A 158 -22.55 0.96 4.74
C THR A 158 -21.48 0.65 5.77
N GLU A 159 -21.36 -0.58 6.22
CA GLU A 159 -20.35 -0.97 7.17
C GLU A 159 -18.95 -0.91 6.55
N THR A 160 -18.02 -0.32 7.29
CA THR A 160 -16.61 -0.30 6.89
C THR A 160 -16.00 -1.67 7.14
N VAL A 161 -15.55 -2.32 6.08
CA VAL A 161 -14.77 -3.55 6.20
C VAL A 161 -13.29 -3.17 6.28
N HIS A 162 -12.69 -3.46 7.43
CA HIS A 162 -11.25 -3.30 7.62
C HIS A 162 -10.56 -4.61 7.31
N ASP A 163 -9.67 -4.62 6.32
CA ASP A 163 -8.80 -5.78 6.02
C ASP A 163 -7.34 -5.36 6.20
N THR A 164 -6.59 -6.20 6.89
CA THR A 164 -5.16 -6.01 7.08
C THR A 164 -4.42 -7.09 6.30
N MET A 165 -3.60 -6.66 5.35
CA MET A 165 -2.78 -7.55 4.54
C MET A 165 -1.33 -7.43 4.94
N VAL A 166 -0.71 -8.57 5.28
CA VAL A 166 0.71 -8.68 5.55
C VAL A 166 1.38 -9.37 4.38
N PHE A 167 2.48 -8.78 3.91
CA PHE A 167 3.29 -9.34 2.83
C PHE A 167 4.72 -9.52 3.31
N VAL A 168 5.29 -10.68 3.01
CA VAL A 168 6.65 -11.09 3.37
C VAL A 168 7.37 -11.66 2.16
N PRO A 169 8.71 -11.77 2.15
CA PRO A 169 9.44 -12.46 1.10
C PRO A 169 8.88 -13.86 0.87
N SER A 170 8.87 -14.29 -0.40
CA SER A 170 8.14 -15.49 -0.82
C SER A 170 8.68 -16.80 -0.22
N ASP A 171 9.97 -16.86 0.00
CA ASP A 171 10.69 -18.03 0.54
C ASP A 171 10.47 -18.23 2.04
N VAL A 172 10.28 -17.16 2.81
CA VAL A 172 10.00 -17.22 4.26
C VAL A 172 8.51 -17.26 4.59
N ARG A 173 7.63 -17.18 3.60
CA ARG A 173 6.19 -17.11 3.81
C ARG A 173 5.66 -18.23 4.70
N ASN A 174 6.05 -19.48 4.42
CA ASN A 174 5.55 -20.63 5.16
C ASN A 174 6.01 -20.62 6.62
N ALA A 175 7.27 -20.24 6.88
CA ALA A 175 7.79 -20.08 8.23
C ALA A 175 7.03 -18.98 8.99
N CYS A 176 6.77 -17.85 8.36
CA CYS A 176 5.97 -16.78 8.95
C CYS A 176 4.51 -17.23 9.23
N GLU A 177 3.89 -18.03 8.37
CA GLU A 177 2.55 -18.59 8.61
C GLU A 177 2.52 -19.52 9.83
N GLU A 178 3.54 -20.34 10.03
CA GLU A 178 3.66 -21.23 11.22
C GLU A 178 3.91 -20.42 12.51
N VAL A 179 4.77 -19.40 12.45
CA VAL A 179 5.00 -18.49 13.58
C VAL A 179 3.71 -17.80 14.01
N ILE A 180 2.86 -17.38 13.06
CA ILE A 180 1.55 -16.78 13.36
C ILE A 180 0.63 -17.77 14.05
N LYS A 181 0.52 -19.00 13.54
CA LYS A 181 -0.32 -20.05 14.16
C LYS A 181 0.11 -20.29 15.61
N THR A 182 1.41 -20.42 15.84
CA THR A 182 1.97 -20.59 17.18
C THR A 182 1.67 -19.39 18.09
N THR A 183 1.80 -18.16 17.55
CA THR A 183 1.58 -16.92 18.32
C THR A 183 0.11 -16.75 18.73
N LEU A 184 -0.81 -17.22 17.88
CA LEU A 184 -2.26 -17.12 18.09
C LEU A 184 -2.88 -18.38 18.69
N ASN A 185 -2.11 -19.44 18.91
CA ASN A 185 -2.56 -20.77 19.39
C ASN A 185 -3.65 -21.37 18.45
N LEU A 186 -3.45 -21.28 17.14
CA LEU A 186 -4.35 -21.80 16.10
C LEU A 186 -3.92 -23.20 15.62
#